data_3e0001031b30822546667dec9cf6c004
#
_entry.id   3e0001031b30822546667dec9cf6c004
#
_cell.length_a   1.000
_cell.length_b   1.000
_cell.length_c   1.000
_cell.angle_alpha   90.00
_cell.angle_beta   90.00
_cell.angle_gamma   90.00
#
_symmetry.space_group_name_H-M   'P 1'
#
loop_
_entity.id
_entity.type
_entity.pdbx_description
1 polymer ?
#
loop_
_entity_poly.entity_id
_entity_poly.type
_entity_poly.pdbx_seq_one_letter_code
_entity_poly.pdbx_strand_id
1 'polypeptide(L)' 'MDSETIEASAAEWVIRRSGETWSEIDQERLDSWLSESTLHRVAYLRLEAVWQEISRLYGTRSKPSSP' A
#
# COMPACT_ATOMS: atom_id res chain seq x y z
N MET A 1 8.07 7.78 17.83
CA MET A 1 7.44 6.75 17.02
C MET A 1 8.50 5.96 16.31
N ASP A 2 8.39 4.66 16.32
CA ASP A 2 9.40 3.83 15.76
C ASP A 2 9.24 3.61 14.27
N SER A 3 10.33 3.45 13.58
CA SER A 3 10.27 3.13 12.20
C SER A 3 9.53 1.83 11.95
N GLU A 4 9.66 0.88 12.83
CA GLU A 4 8.96 -0.38 12.71
C GLU A 4 7.46 -0.21 12.76
N THR A 5 6.97 0.68 13.63
CA THR A 5 5.56 0.96 13.73
C THR A 5 5.06 1.63 12.46
N ILE A 6 5.84 2.55 11.95
CA ILE A 6 5.48 3.25 10.73
C ILE A 6 5.43 2.28 9.56
N GLU A 7 6.41 1.40 9.47
CA GLU A 7 6.46 0.43 8.38
C GLU A 7 5.31 -0.56 8.48
N ALA A 8 4.97 -0.99 9.68
CA ALA A 8 3.85 -1.90 9.87
C ALA A 8 2.54 -1.25 9.44
N SER A 9 2.35 0.02 9.77
CA SER A 9 1.17 0.73 9.37
C SER A 9 1.14 0.92 7.87
N ALA A 10 2.27 1.26 7.28
CA ALA A 10 2.34 1.44 5.84
C ALA A 10 2.02 0.15 5.10
N ALA A 11 2.54 -0.97 5.60
CA ALA A 11 2.28 -2.26 5.00
C ALA A 11 0.78 -2.59 5.05
N GLU A 12 0.16 -2.27 6.16
CA GLU A 12 -1.25 -2.50 6.31
C GLU A 12 -2.05 -1.69 5.30
N TRP A 13 -1.66 -0.43 5.10
CA TRP A 13 -2.33 0.41 4.11
C TRP A 13 -2.15 -0.14 2.70
N VAL A 14 -0.95 -0.60 2.37
CA VAL A 14 -0.69 -1.14 1.04
C VAL A 14 -1.55 -2.38 0.80
N ILE A 15 -1.62 -3.26 1.77
CA ILE A 15 -2.38 -4.48 1.64
C ILE A 15 -3.87 -4.17 1.53
N ARG A 16 -4.36 -3.27 2.34
CA ARG A 16 -5.77 -2.91 2.31
C ARG A 16 -6.14 -2.27 0.98
N ARG A 17 -5.25 -1.44 0.46
CA ARG A 17 -5.53 -0.77 -0.79
C ARG A 17 -5.57 -1.72 -1.97
N SER A 18 -4.84 -2.82 -1.88
CA SER A 18 -4.85 -3.80 -2.94
C SER A 18 -6.07 -4.70 -2.89
N GLY A 19 -6.87 -4.61 -1.84
CA GLY A 19 -8.08 -5.39 -1.72
C GLY A 19 -9.22 -4.82 -2.52
N GLU A 20 -10.32 -5.49 -2.51
CA GLU A 20 -11.45 -5.10 -3.33
C GLU A 20 -12.43 -4.21 -2.60
N THR A 21 -12.23 -3.98 -1.33
CA THR A 21 -13.15 -3.20 -0.53
C THR A 21 -12.68 -1.79 -0.26
N TRP A 22 -11.75 -1.29 -1.05
CA TRP A 22 -11.22 0.05 -0.85
C TRP A 22 -12.30 1.08 -1.19
N SER A 23 -12.56 2.00 -0.28
CA SER A 23 -13.59 3.00 -0.46
C SER A 23 -13.02 4.39 -0.42
N GLU A 24 -13.84 5.40 -0.66
CA GLU A 24 -13.38 6.77 -0.57
C GLU A 24 -12.99 7.15 0.83
N ILE A 25 -13.67 6.61 1.82
CA ILE A 25 -13.34 6.86 3.20
C ILE A 25 -11.95 6.30 3.51
N ASP A 26 -11.65 5.13 2.98
CA ASP A 26 -10.34 4.54 3.16
C ASP A 26 -9.27 5.42 2.53
N GLN A 27 -9.54 5.96 1.36
CA GLN A 27 -8.61 6.84 0.68
C GLN A 27 -8.38 8.12 1.50
N GLU A 28 -9.40 8.67 2.08
CA GLU A 28 -9.26 9.85 2.90
C GLU A 28 -8.43 9.57 4.13
N ARG A 29 -8.62 8.42 4.74
CA ARG A 29 -7.86 8.05 5.91
C ARG A 29 -6.40 7.85 5.55
N LEU A 30 -6.13 7.24 4.42
CA LEU A 30 -4.77 7.06 3.96
C LEU A 30 -4.12 8.41 3.70
N ASP A 31 -4.82 9.31 3.03
CA ASP A 31 -4.29 10.64 2.74
C ASP A 31 -3.97 11.38 4.02
N SER A 32 -4.82 11.26 5.01
CA SER A 32 -4.60 11.90 6.30
C SER A 32 -3.36 11.34 6.96
N TRP A 33 -3.22 10.02 6.94
CA TRP A 33 -2.07 9.36 7.53
C TRP A 33 -0.78 9.77 6.82
N LEU A 34 -0.82 9.87 5.50
CA LEU A 34 0.35 10.29 4.73
C LEU A 34 0.71 11.73 5.01
N SER A 35 -0.25 12.55 5.35
CA SER A 35 -0.01 13.96 5.64
C SER A 35 0.56 14.17 7.02
N GLU A 36 0.46 13.20 7.89
CA GLU A 36 0.93 13.39 9.26
C GLU A 36 2.44 13.46 9.36
N SER A 37 3.14 12.85 8.44
CA SER A 37 4.60 12.82 8.53
C SER A 37 5.20 12.42 7.20
N THR A 38 6.33 13.01 6.90
CA THR A 38 7.10 12.63 5.73
C THR A 38 7.55 11.19 5.84
N LEU A 39 7.82 10.74 7.07
CA LEU A 39 8.24 9.36 7.28
C LEU A 39 7.15 8.39 6.88
N HIS A 40 5.89 8.74 7.14
CA HIS A 40 4.77 7.92 6.72
C HIS A 40 4.73 7.78 5.21
N ARG A 41 4.92 8.88 4.53
CA ARG A 41 4.89 8.91 3.08
C ARG A 41 6.02 8.08 2.49
N VAL A 42 7.21 8.23 3.00
CA VAL A 42 8.35 7.49 2.50
C VAL A 42 8.16 6.00 2.72
N ALA A 43 7.70 5.60 3.90
CA ALA A 43 7.49 4.19 4.19
C ALA A 43 6.42 3.60 3.29
N TYR A 44 5.34 4.34 3.09
CA TYR A 44 4.24 3.86 2.25
C TYR A 44 4.71 3.66 0.81
N LEU A 45 5.44 4.63 0.26
CA LEU A 45 5.90 4.56 -1.12
C LEU A 45 6.89 3.40 -1.31
N ARG A 46 7.74 3.19 -0.34
CA ARG A 46 8.69 2.09 -0.42
C ARG A 46 7.99 0.75 -0.41
N LEU A 47 7.03 0.58 0.49
CA LEU A 47 6.32 -0.68 0.59
C LEU A 47 5.40 -0.91 -0.59
N GLU A 48 4.81 0.15 -1.10
CA GLU A 48 3.98 0.02 -2.29
C GLU A 48 4.82 -0.43 -3.48
N ALA A 49 6.01 0.09 -3.62
CA ALA A 49 6.90 -0.32 -4.69
C ALA A 49 7.28 -1.80 -4.56
N VAL A 50 7.59 -2.23 -3.34
CA VAL A 50 7.92 -3.62 -3.10
C VAL A 50 6.72 -4.52 -3.41
N TRP A 51 5.53 -4.10 -3.00
CA TRP A 51 4.32 -4.86 -3.23
C TRP A 51 4.05 -5.01 -4.73
N GLN A 52 4.24 -3.95 -5.47
CA GLN A 52 4.04 -4.00 -6.90
C GLN A 52 5.06 -4.92 -7.56
N GLU A 53 6.27 -4.92 -7.08
CA GLU A 53 7.30 -5.78 -7.60
C GLU A 53 6.94 -7.25 -7.37
N ILE A 54 6.50 -7.57 -6.17
CA ILE A 54 6.10 -8.92 -5.82
C ILE A 54 4.89 -9.34 -6.65
N SER A 55 3.95 -8.48 -6.80
CA SER A 55 2.77 -8.76 -7.60
C SER A 55 3.12 -9.05 -9.03
N ARG A 56 4.08 -8.32 -9.54
CA ARG A 56 4.51 -8.52 -10.91
C ARG A 56 5.17 -9.89 -11.08
N LEU A 57 5.90 -10.35 -10.07
CA LEU A 57 6.56 -11.61 -10.16
C LEU A 57 5.63 -12.80 -10.00
N TYR A 58 4.64 -12.65 -9.13
CA TYR A 58 3.76 -13.74 -8.86
C TYR A 58 2.41 -13.60 -9.43
N GLY A 59 1.88 -12.46 -9.33
CA GLY A 59 0.55 -12.34 -9.61
C GLY A 59 0.18 -12.17 -10.96
N THR A 60 1.12 -12.02 -11.63
CA THR A 60 0.82 -11.74 -12.86
C THR A 60 -0.23 -12.45 -13.38
N ARG A 61 -0.36 -13.46 -13.00
CA ARG A 61 -1.24 -14.18 -13.46
C ARG A 61 -2.48 -13.69 -13.45
N SER A 62 -2.64 -12.83 -12.89
CA SER A 62 -3.87 -12.51 -12.73
C SER A 62 -4.52 -12.11 -13.93
N LYS A 63 -4.13 -11.81 -14.76
CA LYS A 63 -4.76 -11.35 -15.75
C LYS A 63 -4.94 -12.03 -16.72
N PRO A 64 -5.55 -12.30 -16.93
CA PRO A 64 -5.77 -13.13 -17.80
C PRO A 64 -6.01 -12.57 -18.96
N SER A 65 -6.05 -12.22 -19.20
CA SER A 65 -6.15 -11.86 -20.13
C SER A 65 -6.44 -12.19 -21.04
N SER A 66 -6.53 -12.53 -21.41
CA SER A 66 -6.78 -12.78 -22.24
C SER A 66 -6.92 -12.77 -22.97
N PRO A 67 -6.98 -12.82 -23.52
CA PRO A 67 -7.20 -12.83 -24.46
C PRO A 67 -7.34 -12.70 -25.09
#